data_ce475a85da99793dd61ca84ee506b321
#
_entry.id   ce475a85da99793dd61ca84ee506b321
#
_cell.length_a   1.000
_cell.length_b   1.000
_cell.length_c   1.000
_cell.angle_alpha   90.00
_cell.angle_beta   90.00
_cell.angle_gamma   90.00
#
_symmetry.space_group_name_H-M   'P 1'
#
loop_
_entity.id
_entity.type
_entity.pdbx_description
1 polymer ?
#
loop_
_entity_poly.entity_id
_entity_poly.type
_entity_poly.pdbx_seq_one_letter_code
_entity_poly.pdbx_strand_id
1 'polypeptide(L)'
;MTDPFEVLREPVTPADPDPDFAERLRLRQTRKNVAPTGGTMPHQTTPPRVERQPVRPPTLTPYIVVSDARRAMDWYIEVFGAERRGELHVNADGTIGHAEVDISGAVLMFAEASDLWPDVPVRAPESPATFSHTLHLQVDDVDAITERARHGGALVEREPVDQPYGRGSVIVDPFGHRWMLLRPPVETT
;
A
#
# COMPACT_ATOMS: atom_id res chain seq x y z
N MET A 1 -18.49 -18.17 30.67
CA MET A 1 -17.39 -17.58 29.89
C MET A 1 -17.91 -17.57 28.45
N THR A 2 -18.37 -16.40 27.96
CA THR A 2 -19.03 -16.27 26.67
C THR A 2 -17.95 -16.32 25.59
N ASP A 3 -18.15 -17.11 24.53
CA ASP A 3 -17.21 -17.24 23.41
C ASP A 3 -17.10 -15.88 22.70
N PRO A 4 -15.90 -15.23 22.64
CA PRO A 4 -15.73 -13.92 22.00
C PRO A 4 -15.96 -13.95 20.49
N PHE A 5 -16.11 -15.14 19.88
CA PHE A 5 -16.35 -15.31 18.45
C PHE A 5 -17.80 -15.70 18.12
N GLU A 6 -18.70 -15.69 19.10
CA GLU A 6 -20.12 -16.03 18.89
C GLU A 6 -20.78 -15.07 17.89
N VAL A 7 -20.40 -13.76 17.93
CA VAL A 7 -20.88 -12.74 17.00
C VAL A 7 -20.48 -13.02 15.54
N LEU A 8 -19.38 -13.74 15.31
CA LEU A 8 -18.92 -14.10 13.95
C LEU A 8 -19.66 -15.32 13.37
N ARG A 9 -20.48 -16.02 14.21
CA ARG A 9 -21.27 -17.19 13.81
C ARG A 9 -22.71 -16.83 13.44
N GLU A 10 -23.14 -15.59 13.69
CA GLU A 10 -24.44 -15.14 13.25
C GLU A 10 -24.46 -15.08 11.71
N PRO A 11 -25.50 -15.66 11.07
CA PRO A 11 -25.63 -15.60 9.62
C PRO A 11 -25.78 -14.15 9.20
N VAL A 12 -24.81 -13.66 8.43
CA VAL A 12 -24.87 -12.33 7.83
C VAL A 12 -26.02 -12.37 6.81
N THR A 13 -27.13 -11.68 7.11
CA THR A 13 -28.18 -11.46 6.12
C THR A 13 -27.63 -10.53 5.04
N PRO A 14 -27.52 -10.98 3.77
CA PRO A 14 -27.08 -10.10 2.70
C PRO A 14 -28.00 -8.86 2.65
N ALA A 15 -27.44 -7.68 2.79
CA ALA A 15 -28.19 -6.46 2.54
C ALA A 15 -28.41 -6.33 1.02
N ASP A 16 -29.65 -6.04 0.60
CA ASP A 16 -29.92 -5.71 -0.80
C ASP A 16 -29.09 -4.49 -1.19
N PRO A 17 -28.38 -4.53 -2.34
CA PRO A 17 -27.60 -3.40 -2.79
C PRO A 17 -28.52 -2.20 -3.05
N ASP A 18 -28.04 -1.01 -2.64
CA ASP A 18 -28.71 0.26 -2.93
C ASP A 18 -29.11 0.33 -4.42
N PRO A 19 -30.40 0.48 -4.75
CA PRO A 19 -30.89 0.53 -6.13
C PRO A 19 -30.19 1.60 -6.97
N ASP A 20 -29.89 2.75 -6.37
CA ASP A 20 -29.20 3.86 -7.04
C ASP A 20 -27.73 3.51 -7.33
N PHE A 21 -27.10 2.68 -6.50
CA PHE A 21 -25.74 2.19 -6.75
C PHE A 21 -25.72 1.24 -7.95
N ALA A 22 -26.67 0.32 -8.04
CA ALA A 22 -26.79 -0.62 -9.15
C ALA A 22 -27.05 0.11 -10.48
N GLU A 23 -27.89 1.15 -10.48
CA GLU A 23 -28.16 1.97 -11.66
C GLU A 23 -26.96 2.79 -12.10
N ARG A 24 -26.20 3.40 -11.15
CA ARG A 24 -24.94 4.09 -11.46
C ARG A 24 -23.90 3.16 -12.08
N LEU A 25 -23.83 1.91 -11.64
CA LEU A 25 -22.93 0.91 -12.23
C LEU A 25 -23.35 0.55 -13.66
N ARG A 26 -24.64 0.35 -13.92
CA ARG A 26 -25.17 0.06 -15.26
C ARG A 26 -24.90 1.21 -16.22
N LEU A 27 -25.12 2.45 -15.82
CA LEU A 27 -24.83 3.63 -16.64
C LEU A 27 -23.34 3.79 -16.97
N ARG A 28 -22.44 3.42 -16.06
CA ARG A 28 -21.00 3.40 -16.32
C ARG A 28 -20.61 2.33 -17.34
N GLN A 29 -21.22 1.16 -17.30
CA GLN A 29 -20.96 0.08 -18.25
C GLN A 29 -21.50 0.41 -19.64
N THR A 30 -22.69 1.02 -19.74
CA THR A 30 -23.30 1.40 -21.01
C THR A 30 -22.50 2.49 -21.74
N ARG A 31 -21.90 3.44 -21.02
CA ARG A 31 -21.02 4.47 -21.61
C ARG A 31 -19.73 3.93 -22.22
N LYS A 32 -19.26 2.76 -21.79
CA LYS A 32 -18.07 2.11 -22.39
C LYS A 32 -18.34 1.41 -23.72
N ASN A 33 -19.58 1.13 -24.06
CA ASN A 33 -19.97 0.31 -25.21
C ASN A 33 -20.64 1.08 -26.36
N VAL A 34 -20.74 2.43 -26.29
CA VAL A 34 -21.29 3.23 -27.41
C VAL A 34 -20.15 3.68 -28.32
N ALA A 35 -19.98 2.97 -29.42
CA ALA A 35 -19.20 3.43 -30.55
C ALA A 35 -19.95 4.58 -31.28
N PRO A 36 -19.29 5.66 -31.70
CA PRO A 36 -19.95 6.74 -32.44
C PRO A 36 -20.28 6.29 -33.85
N THR A 37 -21.56 6.28 -34.19
CA THR A 37 -22.07 6.09 -35.54
C THR A 37 -21.87 7.37 -36.34
N GLY A 38 -21.44 7.23 -37.60
CA GLY A 38 -20.91 8.25 -38.47
C GLY A 38 -21.80 9.47 -38.74
N GLY A 39 -21.12 10.58 -38.84
CA GLY A 39 -21.61 11.85 -39.40
C GLY A 39 -20.46 12.54 -40.13
N THR A 40 -20.70 12.85 -41.41
CA THR A 40 -19.78 13.56 -42.32
C THR A 40 -19.54 14.98 -41.79
N MET A 41 -18.27 15.36 -41.56
CA MET A 41 -17.89 16.68 -41.08
C MET A 41 -17.02 17.43 -42.10
N PRO A 42 -17.17 18.77 -42.21
CA PRO A 42 -16.31 19.58 -43.04
C PRO A 42 -14.93 19.82 -42.38
N HIS A 43 -13.95 20.16 -43.21
CA HIS A 43 -12.53 20.38 -42.88
C HIS A 43 -12.32 21.08 -41.53
N GLN A 44 -11.73 20.36 -40.58
CA GLN A 44 -11.26 20.90 -39.33
C GLN A 44 -9.73 20.80 -39.27
N THR A 45 -9.10 21.94 -38.98
CA THR A 45 -7.72 22.06 -38.51
C THR A 45 -7.47 21.06 -37.42
N THR A 46 -6.51 20.15 -37.62
CA THR A 46 -6.11 19.14 -36.63
C THR A 46 -5.73 19.83 -35.32
N PRO A 47 -6.46 19.59 -34.21
CA PRO A 47 -6.02 20.07 -32.93
C PRO A 47 -4.70 19.41 -32.54
N PRO A 48 -3.85 20.07 -31.74
CA PRO A 48 -2.59 19.48 -31.30
C PRO A 48 -2.86 18.13 -30.65
N ARG A 49 -2.11 17.11 -31.09
CA ARG A 49 -2.18 15.76 -30.58
C ARG A 49 -1.84 15.79 -29.09
N VAL A 50 -2.86 15.75 -28.23
CA VAL A 50 -2.66 15.51 -26.81
C VAL A 50 -2.09 14.09 -26.70
N GLU A 51 -0.81 13.98 -26.41
CA GLU A 51 -0.19 12.72 -26.05
C GLU A 51 -0.97 12.15 -24.85
N ARG A 52 -1.79 11.13 -25.12
CA ARG A 52 -2.42 10.38 -24.04
C ARG A 52 -1.30 9.67 -23.30
N GLN A 53 -1.06 10.09 -22.07
CA GLN A 53 -0.20 9.31 -21.17
C GLN A 53 -0.71 7.86 -21.17
N PRO A 54 0.20 6.88 -21.20
CA PRO A 54 -0.21 5.49 -21.13
C PRO A 54 -1.07 5.29 -19.89
N VAL A 55 -2.28 4.77 -20.08
CA VAL A 55 -3.19 4.43 -18.97
C VAL A 55 -2.48 3.34 -18.17
N ARG A 56 -1.91 3.72 -17.03
CA ARG A 56 -1.35 2.73 -16.10
C ARG A 56 -2.51 1.89 -15.56
N PRO A 57 -2.34 0.56 -15.45
CA PRO A 57 -3.35 -0.26 -14.79
C PRO A 57 -3.56 0.26 -13.35
N PRO A 58 -4.78 0.15 -12.82
CA PRO A 58 -5.02 0.51 -11.43
C PRO A 58 -4.12 -0.34 -10.53
N THR A 59 -3.38 0.33 -9.66
CA THR A 59 -2.47 -0.28 -8.68
C THR A 59 -2.93 0.06 -7.28
N LEU A 60 -2.78 -0.87 -6.36
CA LEU A 60 -2.92 -0.61 -4.94
C LEU A 60 -1.56 -0.15 -4.41
N THR A 61 -1.49 1.05 -3.86
CA THR A 61 -0.29 1.59 -3.22
C THR A 61 -0.57 1.76 -1.74
N PRO A 62 0.18 1.09 -0.86
CA PRO A 62 0.08 1.33 0.58
C PRO A 62 0.44 2.78 0.92
N TYR A 63 -0.35 3.39 1.81
CA TYR A 63 -0.07 4.70 2.39
C TYR A 63 -0.15 4.57 3.91
N ILE A 64 1.00 4.66 4.57
CA ILE A 64 1.12 4.42 6.02
C ILE A 64 1.47 5.71 6.76
N VAL A 65 1.24 5.74 8.06
CA VAL A 65 1.61 6.87 8.92
C VAL A 65 2.72 6.44 9.85
N VAL A 66 3.80 7.23 9.87
CA VAL A 66 4.98 6.98 10.70
C VAL A 66 5.18 8.13 11.70
N SER A 67 5.88 7.87 12.78
CA SER A 67 6.18 8.89 13.81
C SER A 67 7.28 9.86 13.39
N ASP A 68 8.15 9.46 12.45
CA ASP A 68 9.27 10.25 11.92
C ASP A 68 9.55 9.78 10.49
N ALA A 69 9.06 10.53 9.50
CA ALA A 69 9.14 10.15 8.10
C ALA A 69 10.56 10.28 7.51
N ARG A 70 11.39 11.17 8.06
CA ARG A 70 12.79 11.29 7.61
C ARG A 70 13.58 10.05 8.04
N ARG A 71 13.45 9.67 9.29
CA ARG A 71 14.08 8.45 9.82
C ARG A 71 13.51 7.20 9.16
N ALA A 72 12.21 7.16 8.85
CA ALA A 72 11.59 6.06 8.12
C ALA A 72 12.17 5.92 6.69
N MET A 73 12.35 7.04 5.99
CA MET A 73 13.01 7.08 4.68
C MET A 73 14.38 6.42 4.74
N ASP A 74 15.24 6.88 5.66
CA ASP A 74 16.60 6.38 5.79
C ASP A 74 16.60 4.88 6.15
N TRP A 75 15.71 4.46 7.03
CA TRP A 75 15.58 3.07 7.46
C TRP A 75 15.14 2.15 6.31
N TYR A 76 14.12 2.54 5.52
CA TYR A 76 13.68 1.73 4.38
C TYR A 76 14.75 1.64 3.29
N ILE A 77 15.53 2.70 3.09
CA ILE A 77 16.69 2.68 2.17
C ILE A 77 17.75 1.70 2.69
N GLU A 78 18.14 1.79 3.95
CA GLU A 78 19.22 0.97 4.53
C GLU A 78 18.81 -0.51 4.62
N VAL A 79 17.60 -0.80 5.08
CA VAL A 79 17.16 -2.18 5.38
C VAL A 79 16.65 -2.89 4.14
N PHE A 80 15.78 -2.26 3.37
CA PHE A 80 15.15 -2.89 2.22
C PHE A 80 15.85 -2.58 0.89
N GLY A 81 16.85 -1.70 0.89
CA GLY A 81 17.47 -1.24 -0.35
C GLY A 81 16.51 -0.36 -1.17
N ALA A 82 15.61 0.33 -0.50
CA ALA A 82 14.63 1.18 -1.16
C ALA A 82 15.31 2.37 -1.85
N GLU A 83 14.68 2.89 -2.89
CA GLU A 83 15.09 4.12 -3.56
C GLU A 83 14.07 5.24 -3.26
N ARG A 84 14.56 6.43 -2.92
CA ARG A 84 13.70 7.59 -2.73
C ARG A 84 13.01 7.97 -4.04
N ARG A 85 11.72 8.26 -3.98
CA ARG A 85 10.93 8.79 -5.09
C ARG A 85 10.51 10.23 -4.80
N GLY A 86 10.87 11.14 -5.70
CA GLY A 86 10.45 12.53 -5.61
C GLY A 86 11.01 13.28 -4.38
N GLU A 87 10.39 14.43 -4.11
CA GLU A 87 10.73 15.28 -2.98
C GLU A 87 9.80 15.04 -1.79
N LEU A 88 10.31 15.28 -0.58
CA LEU A 88 9.49 15.27 0.63
C LEU A 88 8.56 16.50 0.61
N HIS A 89 7.27 16.29 0.83
CA HIS A 89 6.35 17.39 1.06
C HIS A 89 6.36 17.75 2.55
N VAL A 90 6.87 18.95 2.85
CA VAL A 90 6.94 19.46 4.22
C VAL A 90 5.74 20.36 4.47
N ASN A 91 4.96 20.07 5.50
CA ASN A 91 3.84 20.88 5.95
C ASN A 91 4.31 22.17 6.64
N ALA A 92 3.39 23.13 6.85
CA ALA A 92 3.70 24.39 7.51
C ALA A 92 4.13 24.24 8.97
N ASP A 93 3.74 23.16 9.64
CA ASP A 93 4.15 22.80 11.02
C ASP A 93 5.50 22.04 11.06
N GLY A 94 6.13 21.81 9.91
CA GLY A 94 7.39 21.08 9.78
C GLY A 94 7.27 19.56 9.68
N THR A 95 6.08 19.00 9.86
CA THR A 95 5.83 17.56 9.64
C THR A 95 5.94 17.19 8.17
N ILE A 96 6.21 15.92 7.88
CA ILE A 96 6.23 15.41 6.50
C ILE A 96 4.83 14.94 6.13
N GLY A 97 4.16 15.71 5.26
CA GLY A 97 2.82 15.38 4.76
C GLY A 97 2.81 14.33 3.64
N HIS A 98 3.95 14.10 2.99
CA HIS A 98 4.07 13.07 1.96
C HIS A 98 5.52 12.70 1.66
N ALA A 99 5.77 11.40 1.57
CA ALA A 99 7.02 10.80 1.15
C ALA A 99 6.77 9.50 0.39
N GLU A 100 7.66 9.16 -0.53
CA GLU A 100 7.59 7.92 -1.32
C GLU A 100 8.95 7.22 -1.38
N VAL A 101 8.92 5.90 -1.33
CA VAL A 101 10.04 5.04 -1.70
C VAL A 101 9.61 3.99 -2.70
N ASP A 102 10.54 3.56 -3.54
CA ASP A 102 10.43 2.38 -4.37
C ASP A 102 11.18 1.23 -3.70
N ILE A 103 10.50 0.13 -3.47
CA ILE A 103 11.11 -1.09 -2.93
C ILE A 103 10.97 -2.18 -4.01
N SER A 104 12.01 -2.38 -4.79
CA SER A 104 12.04 -3.39 -5.86
C SER A 104 10.87 -3.26 -6.87
N GLY A 105 10.50 -2.03 -7.23
CA GLY A 105 9.42 -1.71 -8.15
C GLY A 105 8.04 -1.53 -7.50
N ALA A 106 7.92 -1.77 -6.20
CA ALA A 106 6.71 -1.48 -5.43
C ALA A 106 6.82 -0.12 -4.72
N VAL A 107 5.79 0.71 -4.86
CA VAL A 107 5.77 2.03 -4.20
C VAL A 107 5.15 1.91 -2.82
N LEU A 108 5.87 2.42 -1.82
CA LEU A 108 5.35 2.69 -0.48
C LEU A 108 5.27 4.20 -0.28
N MET A 109 4.08 4.69 0.08
CA MET A 109 3.84 6.07 0.48
C MET A 109 3.74 6.17 1.99
N PHE A 110 4.22 7.25 2.58
CA PHE A 110 4.10 7.49 4.01
C PHE A 110 4.11 8.97 4.38
N ALA A 111 3.55 9.28 5.54
CA ALA A 111 3.47 10.63 6.09
C ALA A 111 3.57 10.59 7.61
N GLU A 112 3.71 11.76 8.22
CA GLU A 112 3.48 11.98 9.63
C GLU A 112 2.05 12.45 9.87
N ALA A 113 1.50 12.17 11.05
CA ALA A 113 0.28 12.83 11.51
C ALA A 113 0.58 14.32 11.74
N SER A 114 -0.38 15.20 11.44
CA SER A 114 -0.25 16.64 11.61
C SER A 114 -1.50 17.23 12.23
N ASP A 115 -1.33 18.16 13.16
CA ASP A 115 -2.43 18.89 13.77
C ASP A 115 -3.07 19.93 12.82
N LEU A 116 -2.45 20.18 11.67
CA LEU A 116 -3.06 20.97 10.58
C LEU A 116 -4.32 20.30 10.00
N TRP A 117 -4.46 19.00 10.20
CA TRP A 117 -5.56 18.19 9.68
C TRP A 117 -6.28 17.43 10.81
N PRO A 118 -6.92 18.15 11.77
CA PRO A 118 -7.51 17.53 12.97
C PRO A 118 -8.63 16.53 12.65
N ASP A 119 -9.29 16.70 11.51
CA ASP A 119 -10.38 15.81 11.04
C ASP A 119 -9.87 14.56 10.33
N VAL A 120 -8.57 14.42 10.09
CA VAL A 120 -7.97 13.23 9.48
C VAL A 120 -7.57 12.25 10.59
N PRO A 121 -8.32 11.13 10.75
CA PRO A 121 -8.15 10.23 11.90
C PRO A 121 -7.01 9.22 11.68
N VAL A 122 -5.85 9.70 11.23
CA VAL A 122 -4.66 8.85 10.98
C VAL A 122 -3.60 9.12 12.03
N ARG A 123 -2.98 8.06 12.54
CA ARG A 123 -1.90 8.10 13.53
C ARG A 123 -0.87 7.02 13.21
N ALA A 124 0.39 7.29 13.59
CA ALA A 124 1.39 6.24 13.63
C ALA A 124 0.98 5.16 14.65
N PRO A 125 1.36 3.90 14.45
CA PRO A 125 1.12 2.86 15.44
C PRO A 125 1.75 3.22 16.80
N GLU A 126 0.95 3.16 17.86
CA GLU A 126 1.41 3.48 19.23
C GLU A 126 1.94 2.25 19.98
N SER A 127 1.53 1.06 19.54
CA SER A 127 1.91 -0.19 20.20
C SER A 127 2.00 -1.34 19.19
N PRO A 128 3.02 -2.21 19.29
CA PRO A 128 3.14 -3.40 18.45
C PRO A 128 2.23 -4.56 18.91
N ALA A 129 1.30 -4.34 19.84
CA ALA A 129 0.48 -5.41 20.41
C ALA A 129 -0.65 -5.88 19.48
N THR A 130 -1.08 -5.05 18.55
CA THR A 130 -2.19 -5.38 17.63
C THR A 130 -1.99 -4.70 16.28
N PHE A 131 -2.09 -5.49 15.21
CA PHE A 131 -1.94 -5.00 13.84
C PHE A 131 -3.24 -5.17 13.07
N SER A 132 -3.68 -4.12 12.36
CA SER A 132 -4.82 -4.20 11.43
C SER A 132 -4.42 -4.71 10.06
N HIS A 133 -3.12 -4.72 9.75
CA HIS A 133 -2.57 -5.16 8.45
C HIS A 133 -1.14 -5.68 8.60
N THR A 134 -0.68 -6.38 7.59
CA THR A 134 0.72 -6.78 7.42
C THR A 134 1.13 -6.42 5.99
N LEU A 135 2.25 -5.74 5.84
CA LEU A 135 2.85 -5.51 4.54
C LEU A 135 3.65 -6.75 4.15
N HIS A 136 3.41 -7.26 2.95
CA HIS A 136 4.11 -8.42 2.43
C HIS A 136 5.14 -7.96 1.39
N LEU A 137 6.41 -8.33 1.60
CA LEU A 137 7.52 -8.00 0.72
C LEU A 137 8.22 -9.27 0.26
N GLN A 138 8.28 -9.49 -1.06
CA GLN A 138 9.12 -10.52 -1.63
C GLN A 138 10.56 -10.02 -1.73
N VAL A 139 11.50 -10.86 -1.30
CA VAL A 139 12.92 -10.53 -1.21
C VAL A 139 13.78 -11.71 -1.64
N ASP A 140 14.98 -11.44 -2.13
CA ASP A 140 15.92 -12.49 -2.55
C ASP A 140 16.62 -13.15 -1.36
N ASP A 141 16.89 -12.39 -0.30
CA ASP A 141 17.60 -12.88 0.89
C ASP A 141 16.89 -12.43 2.18
N VAL A 142 16.03 -13.33 2.68
CA VAL A 142 15.26 -13.10 3.92
C VAL A 142 16.16 -12.95 5.13
N ASP A 143 17.23 -13.76 5.22
CA ASP A 143 18.13 -13.77 6.36
C ASP A 143 18.89 -12.44 6.46
N ALA A 144 19.50 -12.01 5.37
CA ALA A 144 20.27 -10.78 5.34
C ALA A 144 19.40 -9.55 5.64
N ILE A 145 18.17 -9.51 5.10
CA ILE A 145 17.24 -8.40 5.37
C ILE A 145 16.78 -8.42 6.82
N THR A 146 16.43 -9.60 7.36
CA THR A 146 16.01 -9.73 8.76
C THR A 146 17.12 -9.25 9.69
N GLU A 147 18.37 -9.59 9.39
CA GLU A 147 19.50 -9.17 10.22
C GLU A 147 19.78 -7.66 10.12
N ARG A 148 19.70 -7.06 8.91
CA ARG A 148 19.76 -5.59 8.77
C ARG A 148 18.64 -4.90 9.52
N ALA A 149 17.41 -5.42 9.44
CA ALA A 149 16.26 -4.89 10.15
C ALA A 149 16.46 -4.93 11.68
N ARG A 150 16.99 -6.06 12.20
CA ARG A 150 17.34 -6.21 13.62
C ARG A 150 18.34 -5.15 14.05
N HIS A 151 19.43 -4.97 13.31
CA HIS A 151 20.44 -3.95 13.59
C HIS A 151 19.85 -2.52 13.48
N GLY A 152 18.91 -2.30 12.56
CA GLY A 152 18.16 -1.06 12.41
C GLY A 152 17.07 -0.84 13.48
N GLY A 153 16.96 -1.71 14.49
CA GLY A 153 16.04 -1.57 15.61
C GLY A 153 14.65 -2.14 15.39
N ALA A 154 14.43 -2.97 14.37
CA ALA A 154 13.19 -3.71 14.21
C ALA A 154 13.06 -4.84 15.24
N LEU A 155 11.83 -5.11 15.67
CA LEU A 155 11.51 -6.31 16.43
C LEU A 155 11.35 -7.48 15.46
N VAL A 156 12.13 -8.54 15.64
CA VAL A 156 11.94 -9.79 14.90
C VAL A 156 10.88 -10.62 15.64
N GLU A 157 9.66 -10.65 15.08
CA GLU A 157 8.53 -11.41 15.63
C GLU A 157 8.67 -12.90 15.30
N ARG A 158 9.20 -13.20 14.10
CA ARG A 158 9.48 -14.57 13.66
C ARG A 158 10.81 -14.60 12.92
N GLU A 159 11.70 -15.47 13.37
CA GLU A 159 12.99 -15.71 12.72
C GLU A 159 12.82 -16.32 11.31
N PRO A 160 13.81 -16.15 10.42
CA PRO A 160 13.82 -16.79 9.13
C PRO A 160 13.66 -18.31 9.23
N VAL A 161 12.61 -18.84 8.60
CA VAL A 161 12.29 -20.28 8.63
C VAL A 161 11.80 -20.73 7.25
N ASP A 162 12.18 -21.94 6.86
CA ASP A 162 11.67 -22.56 5.64
C ASP A 162 10.24 -23.09 5.86
N GLN A 163 9.38 -22.73 4.93
CA GLN A 163 7.98 -23.11 4.86
C GLN A 163 7.70 -23.76 3.49
N PRO A 164 6.62 -24.54 3.32
CA PRO A 164 6.28 -25.13 2.04
C PRO A 164 6.14 -24.11 0.89
N TYR A 165 5.85 -22.84 1.21
CA TYR A 165 5.67 -21.75 0.26
C TYR A 165 6.89 -20.82 0.14
N GLY A 166 8.01 -21.16 0.75
CA GLY A 166 9.27 -20.43 0.70
C GLY A 166 9.89 -20.14 2.05
N ARG A 167 11.04 -19.48 2.04
CA ARG A 167 11.70 -19.02 3.25
C ARG A 167 11.14 -17.66 3.67
N GLY A 168 10.70 -17.53 4.91
CA GLY A 168 10.05 -16.30 5.38
C GLY A 168 10.41 -15.92 6.81
N SER A 169 10.28 -14.64 7.12
CA SER A 169 10.38 -14.06 8.45
C SER A 169 9.29 -13.02 8.68
N VAL A 170 9.12 -12.58 9.92
CA VAL A 170 8.20 -11.50 10.27
C VAL A 170 8.92 -10.52 11.18
N ILE A 171 8.87 -9.26 10.81
CA ILE A 171 9.45 -8.16 11.59
C ILE A 171 8.40 -7.07 11.84
N VAL A 172 8.64 -6.28 12.88
CA VAL A 172 7.96 -5.00 13.12
C VAL A 172 9.01 -3.91 13.04
N ASP A 173 8.82 -2.97 12.12
CA ASP A 173 9.77 -1.88 11.95
C ASP A 173 9.76 -0.91 13.15
N PRO A 174 10.74 -0.01 13.28
CA PRO A 174 10.80 0.94 14.40
C PRO A 174 9.65 1.95 14.46
N PHE A 175 8.81 1.99 13.42
CA PHE A 175 7.64 2.87 13.29
C PHE A 175 6.33 2.14 13.59
N GLY A 176 6.42 0.84 13.97
CA GLY A 176 5.31 0.01 14.40
C GLY A 176 4.57 -0.72 13.28
N HIS A 177 5.09 -0.75 12.05
CA HIS A 177 4.47 -1.49 10.95
C HIS A 177 5.02 -2.91 10.85
N ARG A 178 4.09 -3.85 10.68
CA ARG A 178 4.40 -5.28 10.60
C ARG A 178 4.65 -5.67 9.15
N TRP A 179 5.77 -6.38 8.91
CA TRP A 179 6.22 -6.84 7.61
C TRP A 179 6.37 -8.36 7.61
N MET A 180 5.88 -8.99 6.56
CA MET A 180 6.18 -10.39 6.23
C MET A 180 7.16 -10.39 5.07
N LEU A 181 8.37 -10.89 5.31
CA LEU A 181 9.40 -11.05 4.28
C LEU A 181 9.31 -12.49 3.74
N LEU A 182 9.36 -12.65 2.43
CA LEU A 182 9.26 -13.96 1.79
C LEU A 182 10.18 -14.06 0.58
N ARG A 183 10.95 -15.13 0.53
CA ARG A 183 11.58 -15.64 -0.68
C ARG A 183 10.78 -16.85 -1.16
N PRO A 184 10.03 -16.76 -2.27
CA PRO A 184 9.31 -17.90 -2.84
C PRO A 184 10.25 -19.06 -3.15
N PRO A 185 9.75 -20.31 -3.20
CA PRO A 185 10.55 -21.43 -3.68
C PRO A 185 10.92 -21.21 -5.15
N VAL A 186 12.12 -21.67 -5.51
CA VAL A 186 12.52 -21.67 -6.92
C VAL A 186 11.64 -22.68 -7.66
N GLU A 187 10.87 -22.22 -8.64
CA GLU A 187 10.12 -23.13 -9.51
C GLU A 187 11.12 -24.02 -10.26
N THR A 188 11.13 -25.30 -9.92
CA THR A 188 11.90 -26.30 -10.67
C THR A 188 11.06 -26.65 -11.92
N THR A 189 11.47 -26.11 -13.06
CA THR A 189 10.88 -26.41 -14.38
C THR A 189 11.22 -27.83 -14.80
#